data_5e577159737f4dcd2445b46aeda1aeeb
#
_entry.id   5e577159737f4dcd2445b46aeda1aeeb
#
_cell.length_a   1.000
_cell.length_b   1.000
_cell.length_c   1.000
_cell.angle_alpha   90.00
_cell.angle_beta   90.00
_cell.angle_gamma   90.00
#
_symmetry.space_group_name_H-M   'P 1'
#
loop_
_entity.id
_entity.type
_entity.pdbx_description
1 polymer ?
#
loop_
_entity_poly.entity_id
_entity_poly.type
_entity_poly.pdbx_seq_one_letter_code
_entity_poly.pdbx_strand_id
1 'polypeptide(L)'
;VIGHVRLEDEDIHVRCHGQTVYSTTRADAQKAWAATSFHMQTLRDNPESAKQEYALISECSERTALTYELTFSPADSSKWTDPDTVERPLASQPRVAILREQGVNGHVEMAWAFAQAGFCVVDVHMTDLLSKRVSLEPFVGLAACGGFSYGDVLGSGRGWAQSILHSPHVNAEFAAFFQREKTFALGVCNGCQMF
;
A
#
# COMPACT_ATOMS: atom_id res chain seq x y z
N VAL A 1 9.64 32.94 5.96
CA VAL A 1 10.54 31.87 6.39
C VAL A 1 10.73 32.00 7.88
N ILE A 2 10.43 30.93 8.65
CA ILE A 2 10.53 30.93 10.12
C ILE A 2 11.76 30.16 10.61
N GLY A 3 12.47 29.48 9.76
CA GLY A 3 13.66 28.72 10.12
C GLY A 3 14.28 27.98 8.93
N HIS A 4 15.38 27.29 9.21
CA HIS A 4 16.11 26.46 8.28
C HIS A 4 16.31 25.07 8.89
N VAL A 5 16.17 24.03 8.07
CA VAL A 5 16.51 22.66 8.45
C VAL A 5 18.02 22.50 8.37
N ARG A 6 18.60 21.87 9.39
CA ARG A 6 20.02 21.50 9.45
C ARG A 6 20.13 19.99 9.42
N LEU A 7 21.17 19.47 8.79
CA LEU A 7 21.44 18.04 8.66
C LEU A 7 22.72 17.61 9.41
N GLU A 8 23.45 18.57 9.95
CA GLU A 8 24.76 18.35 10.56
C GLU A 8 24.65 17.88 12.03
N ASP A 9 23.55 18.19 12.68
CA ASP A 9 23.30 17.84 14.08
C ASP A 9 21.80 17.67 14.36
N GLU A 10 21.46 17.24 15.57
CA GLU A 10 20.08 17.10 16.04
C GLU A 10 19.60 18.30 16.88
N ASP A 11 20.39 19.36 17.00
CA ASP A 11 20.05 20.48 17.83
C ASP A 11 18.97 21.37 17.21
N ILE A 12 18.01 21.75 18.03
CA ILE A 12 16.91 22.66 17.69
C ILE A 12 17.11 23.95 18.51
N HIS A 13 17.32 25.06 17.82
CA HIS A 13 17.45 26.36 18.43
C HIS A 13 16.35 27.30 17.98
N VAL A 14 15.60 27.87 18.92
CA VAL A 14 14.68 28.98 18.65
C VAL A 14 15.38 30.30 19.07
N ARG A 15 15.45 31.24 18.13
CA ARG A 15 16.09 32.54 18.35
C ARG A 15 15.06 33.66 18.21
N CYS A 16 15.18 34.64 19.11
CA CYS A 16 14.40 35.86 19.05
C CYS A 16 15.38 37.05 19.17
N HIS A 17 15.31 37.97 18.20
CA HIS A 17 16.25 39.13 18.14
C HIS A 17 17.74 38.73 18.24
N GLY A 18 18.11 37.60 17.62
CA GLY A 18 19.48 37.10 17.62
C GLY A 18 19.89 36.30 18.87
N GLN A 19 19.09 36.30 19.92
CA GLN A 19 19.34 35.52 21.14
C GLN A 19 18.61 34.18 21.09
N THR A 20 19.28 33.10 21.50
CA THR A 20 18.65 31.79 21.67
C THR A 20 17.73 31.84 22.91
N VAL A 21 16.44 31.69 22.69
CA VAL A 21 15.42 31.68 23.74
C VAL A 21 14.97 30.27 24.10
N TYR A 22 15.26 29.29 23.26
CA TYR A 22 15.00 27.87 23.52
C TYR A 22 16.00 26.99 22.78
N SER A 23 16.45 25.93 23.43
CA SER A 23 17.37 24.95 22.87
C SER A 23 17.00 23.57 23.37
N THR A 24 16.94 22.60 22.47
CA THR A 24 16.65 21.18 22.73
C THR A 24 17.26 20.33 21.64
N THR A 25 17.21 19.02 21.80
CA THR A 25 17.52 18.07 20.72
C THR A 25 16.23 17.60 20.04
N ARG A 26 16.36 17.08 18.82
CA ARG A 26 15.24 16.41 18.13
C ARG A 26 14.68 15.28 18.98
N ALA A 27 15.56 14.46 19.55
CA ALA A 27 15.16 13.32 20.37
C ALA A 27 14.36 13.74 21.61
N ASP A 28 14.81 14.79 22.34
CA ASP A 28 14.10 15.28 23.51
C ASP A 28 12.75 15.90 23.15
N ALA A 29 12.69 16.67 22.07
CA ALA A 29 11.44 17.24 21.57
C ALA A 29 10.46 16.14 21.16
N GLN A 30 10.92 15.12 20.46
CA GLN A 30 10.11 13.98 20.04
C GLN A 30 9.63 13.14 21.23
N LYS A 31 10.49 12.91 22.23
CA LYS A 31 10.10 12.25 23.48
C LYS A 31 9.01 13.02 24.22
N ALA A 32 9.19 14.34 24.36
CA ALA A 32 8.18 15.19 24.97
C ALA A 32 6.83 15.12 24.24
N TRP A 33 6.85 15.14 22.91
CA TRP A 33 5.66 14.98 22.08
C TRP A 33 5.01 13.60 22.25
N ALA A 34 5.79 12.52 22.23
CA ALA A 34 5.31 11.14 22.26
C ALA A 34 4.92 10.67 23.67
N ALA A 35 5.27 11.41 24.74
CA ALA A 35 5.12 10.95 26.12
C ALA A 35 3.68 10.53 26.46
N THR A 36 2.69 11.31 26.08
CA THR A 36 1.27 10.98 26.37
C THR A 36 0.86 9.67 25.66
N SER A 37 1.19 9.53 24.38
CA SER A 37 0.89 8.31 23.60
C SER A 37 1.62 7.10 24.17
N PHE A 38 2.87 7.27 24.58
CA PHE A 38 3.66 6.21 25.24
C PHE A 38 2.99 5.73 26.55
N HIS A 39 2.55 6.65 27.40
CA HIS A 39 1.86 6.26 28.63
C HIS A 39 0.55 5.54 28.35
N MET A 40 -0.23 5.98 27.36
CA MET A 40 -1.46 5.30 26.95
C MET A 40 -1.18 3.92 26.38
N GLN A 41 -0.16 3.77 25.53
CA GLN A 41 0.29 2.49 25.01
C GLN A 41 0.71 1.51 26.11
N THR A 42 1.46 2.00 27.10
CA THR A 42 1.91 1.18 28.23
C THR A 42 0.72 0.59 29.05
N LEU A 43 -0.41 1.30 29.07
CA LEU A 43 -1.63 0.83 29.75
C LEU A 43 -2.45 -0.15 28.89
N ARG A 44 -2.41 -0.01 27.58
CA ARG A 44 -3.24 -0.78 26.63
C ARG A 44 -2.52 -2.00 26.07
N ASP A 45 -1.25 -1.83 25.70
CA ASP A 45 -0.47 -2.81 24.95
C ASP A 45 0.55 -3.51 25.86
N ASN A 46 1.51 -4.23 25.27
CA ASN A 46 2.62 -4.80 26.04
C ASN A 46 3.55 -3.69 26.57
N PRO A 47 3.71 -3.52 27.89
CA PRO A 47 4.49 -2.41 28.45
C PRO A 47 5.97 -2.42 28.07
N GLU A 48 6.58 -3.61 27.91
CA GLU A 48 7.99 -3.71 27.54
C GLU A 48 8.21 -3.32 26.07
N SER A 49 7.32 -3.72 25.17
CA SER A 49 7.36 -3.30 23.76
C SER A 49 7.17 -1.78 23.64
N ALA A 50 6.24 -1.19 24.38
CA ALA A 50 6.03 0.25 24.41
C ALA A 50 7.26 1.01 24.91
N LYS A 51 7.93 0.50 25.95
CA LYS A 51 9.18 1.08 26.46
C LYS A 51 10.32 1.00 25.44
N GLN A 52 10.47 -0.14 24.76
CA GLN A 52 11.48 -0.31 23.72
C GLN A 52 11.25 0.65 22.56
N GLU A 53 10.02 0.78 22.07
CA GLU A 53 9.68 1.74 21.02
C GLU A 53 10.00 3.18 21.45
N TYR A 54 9.63 3.57 22.66
CA TYR A 54 9.92 4.91 23.17
C TYR A 54 11.42 5.18 23.35
N ALA A 55 12.20 4.17 23.77
CA ALA A 55 13.65 4.27 23.90
C ALA A 55 14.34 4.48 22.55
N LEU A 56 13.85 3.86 21.47
CA LEU A 56 14.39 4.01 20.12
C LEU A 56 14.43 5.47 19.64
N ILE A 57 13.59 6.35 20.16
CA ILE A 57 13.61 7.78 19.81
C ILE A 57 14.98 8.41 20.06
N SER A 58 15.67 8.02 21.15
CA SER A 58 17.03 8.52 21.46
C SER A 58 18.14 7.72 20.78
N GLU A 59 17.88 6.45 20.46
CA GLU A 59 18.88 5.57 19.87
C GLU A 59 19.00 5.75 18.35
N CYS A 60 18.04 6.44 17.73
CA CYS A 60 17.93 6.55 16.28
C CYS A 60 19.00 7.45 15.63
N SER A 61 19.78 8.21 16.42
CA SER A 61 20.82 9.11 15.91
C SER A 61 22.03 8.37 15.32
N GLU A 62 22.29 7.12 15.76
CA GLU A 62 23.45 6.34 15.31
C GLU A 62 23.07 5.06 14.56
N ARG A 63 21.78 4.74 14.46
CA ARG A 63 21.29 3.51 13.82
C ARG A 63 20.60 3.83 12.52
N THR A 64 21.07 3.24 11.44
CA THR A 64 20.25 3.08 10.24
C THR A 64 18.97 2.37 10.64
N ALA A 65 17.81 3.00 10.42
CA ALA A 65 16.52 2.44 10.80
C ALA A 65 16.34 1.05 10.16
N LEU A 66 15.64 0.94 9.08
CA LEU A 66 15.52 -0.31 8.34
C LEU A 66 16.58 -0.36 7.24
N THR A 67 17.28 -1.48 7.14
CA THR A 67 18.17 -1.75 6.02
C THR A 67 17.48 -2.65 5.00
N TYR A 68 17.79 -2.47 3.74
CA TYR A 68 17.30 -3.31 2.66
C TYR A 68 18.45 -3.69 1.75
N GLU A 69 18.33 -4.86 1.15
CA GLU A 69 19.23 -5.34 0.11
C GLU A 69 18.42 -5.46 -1.19
N LEU A 70 18.77 -4.66 -2.18
CA LEU A 70 18.13 -4.73 -3.49
C LEU A 70 18.80 -5.81 -4.32
N THR A 71 17.99 -6.69 -4.90
CA THR A 71 18.45 -7.69 -5.87
C THR A 71 18.61 -7.14 -7.29
N PHE A 72 18.37 -5.85 -7.47
CA PHE A 72 18.46 -5.12 -8.74
C PHE A 72 19.00 -3.71 -8.51
N SER A 73 19.53 -3.08 -9.56
CA SER A 73 19.92 -1.67 -9.53
C SER A 73 18.73 -0.77 -9.90
N PRO A 74 18.39 0.23 -9.09
CA PRO A 74 17.38 1.24 -9.47
C PRO A 74 17.73 2.00 -10.76
N ALA A 75 19.02 2.11 -11.09
CA ALA A 75 19.49 2.72 -12.34
C ALA A 75 19.16 1.87 -13.58
N ASP A 76 18.91 0.57 -13.41
CA ASP A 76 18.49 -0.34 -14.49
C ASP A 76 16.98 -0.26 -14.77
N SER A 77 16.34 0.84 -14.42
CA SER A 77 14.89 1.06 -14.60
C SER A 77 14.45 0.99 -16.08
N SER A 78 15.38 1.12 -17.04
CA SER A 78 15.11 0.85 -18.46
C SER A 78 14.63 -0.57 -18.77
N LYS A 79 14.88 -1.53 -17.86
CA LYS A 79 14.39 -2.91 -17.97
C LYS A 79 12.93 -3.08 -17.52
N TRP A 80 12.37 -2.11 -16.83
CA TRP A 80 10.98 -2.15 -16.36
C TRP A 80 9.97 -1.76 -17.46
N THR A 81 10.47 -1.07 -18.47
CA THR A 81 9.74 -0.73 -19.69
C THR A 81 10.51 -1.32 -20.85
N ASP A 82 10.43 -2.64 -21.04
CA ASP A 82 10.94 -3.25 -22.26
C ASP A 82 10.11 -2.71 -23.43
N PRO A 83 10.71 -1.92 -24.35
CA PRO A 83 10.00 -1.36 -25.50
C PRO A 83 9.27 -2.43 -26.30
N ASP A 84 9.87 -3.62 -26.43
CA ASP A 84 9.28 -4.75 -27.15
C ASP A 84 8.01 -5.30 -26.45
N THR A 85 7.86 -5.07 -25.15
CA THR A 85 6.67 -5.49 -24.39
C THR A 85 5.54 -4.46 -24.50
N VAL A 86 5.89 -3.17 -24.53
CA VAL A 86 4.91 -2.06 -24.62
C VAL A 86 4.41 -1.89 -26.06
N GLU A 87 5.23 -2.22 -27.06
CA GLU A 87 4.88 -2.08 -28.49
C GLU A 87 4.05 -3.25 -29.02
N ARG A 88 3.82 -4.32 -28.23
CA ARG A 88 2.94 -5.42 -28.65
C ARG A 88 1.51 -4.95 -28.89
N PRO A 89 0.84 -5.39 -29.96
CA PRO A 89 -0.57 -5.11 -30.14
C PRO A 89 -1.39 -5.53 -28.91
N LEU A 90 -2.28 -4.67 -28.42
CA LEU A 90 -3.13 -4.95 -27.24
C LEU A 90 -3.82 -6.31 -27.29
N ALA A 91 -4.22 -6.75 -28.51
CA ALA A 91 -4.86 -8.05 -28.72
C ALA A 91 -3.96 -9.25 -28.42
N SER A 92 -2.63 -9.08 -28.40
CA SER A 92 -1.66 -10.14 -28.11
C SER A 92 -1.11 -10.09 -26.68
N GLN A 93 -1.43 -9.04 -25.92
CA GLN A 93 -1.00 -8.91 -24.53
C GLN A 93 -1.89 -9.74 -23.60
N PRO A 94 -1.30 -10.38 -22.58
CA PRO A 94 -2.09 -11.09 -21.57
C PRO A 94 -3.00 -10.11 -20.81
N ARG A 95 -4.25 -10.49 -20.57
CA ARG A 95 -5.25 -9.59 -19.98
C ARG A 95 -5.25 -9.70 -18.45
N VAL A 96 -5.28 -8.55 -17.78
CA VAL A 96 -5.43 -8.44 -16.31
C VAL A 96 -6.68 -7.65 -15.99
N ALA A 97 -7.53 -8.20 -15.11
CA ALA A 97 -8.65 -7.49 -14.54
C ALA A 97 -8.16 -6.66 -13.34
N ILE A 98 -8.32 -5.35 -13.41
CA ILE A 98 -8.12 -4.44 -12.27
C ILE A 98 -9.46 -4.37 -11.54
N LEU A 99 -9.58 -5.16 -10.49
CA LEU A 99 -10.82 -5.34 -9.76
C LEU A 99 -11.01 -4.24 -8.74
N ARG A 100 -12.20 -3.66 -8.72
CA ARG A 100 -12.59 -2.66 -7.74
C ARG A 100 -14.04 -2.77 -7.29
N GLU A 101 -14.29 -2.21 -6.14
CA GLU A 101 -15.62 -2.05 -5.54
C GLU A 101 -15.74 -0.59 -5.04
N GLN A 102 -16.94 -0.17 -4.65
CA GLN A 102 -17.13 1.13 -4.02
C GLN A 102 -16.20 1.30 -2.81
N GLY A 103 -15.57 2.47 -2.69
CA GLY A 103 -14.58 2.77 -1.64
C GLY A 103 -13.17 2.28 -1.95
N VAL A 104 -12.94 1.63 -3.08
CA VAL A 104 -11.60 1.25 -3.55
C VAL A 104 -10.86 2.46 -4.10
N ASN A 105 -9.55 2.49 -3.91
CA ASN A 105 -8.64 3.53 -4.33
C ASN A 105 -7.40 2.92 -5.01
N GLY A 106 -6.74 3.68 -5.87
CA GLY A 106 -5.49 3.26 -6.52
C GLY A 106 -5.66 2.35 -7.73
N HIS A 107 -6.87 2.19 -8.28
CA HIS A 107 -7.10 1.35 -9.46
C HIS A 107 -6.46 1.91 -10.73
N VAL A 108 -6.32 3.23 -10.86
CA VAL A 108 -5.66 3.86 -12.00
C VAL A 108 -4.15 3.60 -11.94
N GLU A 109 -3.54 3.76 -10.78
CA GLU A 109 -2.12 3.48 -10.54
C GLU A 109 -1.80 2.00 -10.74
N MET A 110 -2.68 1.10 -10.28
CA MET A 110 -2.56 -0.34 -10.50
C MET A 110 -2.63 -0.67 -12.00
N ALA A 111 -3.60 -0.09 -12.70
CA ALA A 111 -3.75 -0.25 -14.15
C ALA A 111 -2.50 0.22 -14.89
N TRP A 112 -1.97 1.39 -14.52
CA TRP A 112 -0.74 1.92 -15.10
C TRP A 112 0.46 0.96 -14.87
N ALA A 113 0.64 0.47 -13.65
CA ALA A 113 1.74 -0.43 -13.32
C ALA A 113 1.69 -1.74 -14.15
N PHE A 114 0.51 -2.34 -14.29
CA PHE A 114 0.34 -3.53 -15.13
C PHE A 114 0.52 -3.23 -16.61
N ALA A 115 0.06 -2.08 -17.09
CA ALA A 115 0.27 -1.66 -18.48
C ALA A 115 1.76 -1.49 -18.79
N GLN A 116 2.53 -0.87 -17.87
CA GLN A 116 3.99 -0.77 -18.00
C GLN A 116 4.68 -2.14 -18.00
N ALA A 117 4.12 -3.12 -17.32
CA ALA A 117 4.61 -4.50 -17.34
C ALA A 117 4.17 -5.29 -18.58
N GLY A 118 3.50 -4.66 -19.56
CA GLY A 118 3.13 -5.28 -20.84
C GLY A 118 1.82 -6.07 -20.81
N PHE A 119 0.93 -5.79 -19.88
CA PHE A 119 -0.40 -6.40 -19.84
C PHE A 119 -1.45 -5.52 -20.49
N CYS A 120 -2.45 -6.16 -21.12
CA CYS A 120 -3.69 -5.51 -21.49
C CYS A 120 -4.59 -5.40 -20.26
N VAL A 121 -4.72 -4.22 -19.71
CA VAL A 121 -5.47 -3.97 -18.48
C VAL A 121 -6.92 -3.64 -18.76
N VAL A 122 -7.82 -4.18 -17.94
CA VAL A 122 -9.26 -3.93 -18.02
C VAL A 122 -9.75 -3.54 -16.63
N ASP A 123 -10.35 -2.37 -16.51
CA ASP A 123 -11.05 -1.95 -15.30
C ASP A 123 -12.33 -2.77 -15.13
N VAL A 124 -12.45 -3.49 -14.02
CA VAL A 124 -13.58 -4.36 -13.71
C VAL A 124 -14.16 -3.97 -12.37
N HIS A 125 -15.35 -3.38 -12.39
CA HIS A 125 -16.11 -3.14 -11.17
C HIS A 125 -16.93 -4.37 -10.79
N MET A 126 -17.13 -4.60 -9.49
CA MET A 126 -17.92 -5.75 -9.02
C MET A 126 -19.32 -5.81 -9.64
N THR A 127 -19.93 -4.65 -9.93
CA THR A 127 -21.23 -4.62 -10.66
C THR A 127 -21.17 -5.20 -12.06
N ASP A 128 -20.00 -5.21 -12.71
CA ASP A 128 -19.84 -5.82 -14.03
C ASP A 128 -19.92 -7.35 -13.95
N LEU A 129 -19.31 -7.91 -12.91
CA LEU A 129 -19.39 -9.35 -12.61
C LEU A 129 -20.80 -9.75 -12.14
N LEU A 130 -21.38 -8.97 -11.21
CA LEU A 130 -22.72 -9.22 -10.68
C LEU A 130 -23.80 -9.18 -11.77
N SER A 131 -23.68 -8.25 -12.72
CA SER A 131 -24.61 -8.12 -13.85
C SER A 131 -24.27 -9.02 -15.05
N LYS A 132 -23.21 -9.84 -14.95
CA LYS A 132 -22.73 -10.73 -16.02
C LYS A 132 -22.29 -10.01 -17.30
N ARG A 133 -21.93 -8.72 -17.20
CA ARG A 133 -21.39 -7.96 -18.34
C ARG A 133 -19.95 -8.36 -18.63
N VAL A 134 -19.22 -8.80 -17.61
CA VAL A 134 -17.84 -9.28 -17.71
C VAL A 134 -17.75 -10.64 -17.03
N SER A 135 -16.96 -11.54 -17.61
CA SER A 135 -16.53 -12.82 -17.02
C SER A 135 -15.04 -12.75 -16.70
N LEU A 136 -14.59 -13.52 -15.72
CA LEU A 136 -13.16 -13.66 -15.37
C LEU A 136 -12.42 -14.64 -16.31
N GLU A 137 -13.13 -15.34 -17.17
CA GLU A 137 -12.57 -16.36 -18.08
C GLU A 137 -11.43 -15.83 -18.96
N PRO A 138 -11.49 -14.63 -19.61
CA PRO A 138 -10.46 -14.17 -20.53
C PRO A 138 -9.23 -13.58 -19.83
N PHE A 139 -9.20 -13.50 -18.50
CA PHE A 139 -8.09 -12.88 -17.76
C PHE A 139 -7.10 -13.92 -17.26
N VAL A 140 -5.82 -13.62 -17.37
CA VAL A 140 -4.72 -14.38 -16.77
C VAL A 140 -4.34 -13.84 -15.39
N GLY A 141 -4.67 -12.59 -15.11
CA GLY A 141 -4.40 -11.92 -13.84
C GLY A 141 -5.64 -11.24 -13.27
N LEU A 142 -5.71 -11.20 -11.96
CA LEU A 142 -6.73 -10.50 -11.17
C LEU A 142 -6.02 -9.65 -10.11
N ALA A 143 -6.13 -8.33 -10.22
CA ALA A 143 -5.52 -7.40 -9.28
C ALA A 143 -6.62 -6.68 -8.49
N ALA A 144 -6.75 -7.00 -7.20
CA ALA A 144 -7.68 -6.35 -6.29
C ALA A 144 -6.99 -5.18 -5.59
N CYS A 145 -7.52 -3.97 -5.76
CA CYS A 145 -6.92 -2.74 -5.30
C CYS A 145 -7.19 -2.45 -3.82
N GLY A 146 -6.40 -1.54 -3.26
CA GLY A 146 -6.57 -1.01 -1.91
C GLY A 146 -7.71 -0.01 -1.78
N GLY A 147 -7.98 0.40 -0.57
CA GLY A 147 -9.01 1.36 -0.20
C GLY A 147 -9.79 0.90 1.02
N PHE A 148 -11.06 1.29 1.07
CA PHE A 148 -11.99 0.97 2.14
C PHE A 148 -13.33 0.55 1.55
N SER A 149 -13.37 -0.65 0.95
CA SER A 149 -14.59 -1.14 0.33
C SER A 149 -15.74 -1.20 1.34
N TYR A 150 -16.90 -0.67 0.97
CA TYR A 150 -18.05 -0.51 1.84
C TYR A 150 -17.75 0.26 3.15
N GLY A 151 -16.74 1.14 3.14
CA GLY A 151 -16.32 1.90 4.32
C GLY A 151 -15.84 1.03 5.48
N ASP A 152 -15.43 -0.22 5.21
CA ASP A 152 -15.05 -1.24 6.22
C ASP A 152 -16.12 -1.49 7.31
N VAL A 153 -17.39 -1.19 7.05
CA VAL A 153 -18.48 -1.27 8.03
C VAL A 153 -18.63 -2.68 8.60
N LEU A 154 -18.44 -3.71 7.81
CA LEU A 154 -18.51 -5.11 8.23
C LEU A 154 -17.14 -5.70 8.65
N GLY A 155 -16.09 -4.88 8.62
CA GLY A 155 -14.69 -5.27 8.75
C GLY A 155 -13.95 -5.08 7.43
N SER A 156 -12.63 -4.84 7.53
CA SER A 156 -11.76 -4.53 6.38
C SER A 156 -11.84 -5.59 5.29
N GLY A 157 -12.22 -5.19 4.09
CA GLY A 157 -12.41 -6.09 2.93
C GLY A 157 -13.63 -7.02 3.03
N ARG A 158 -14.26 -7.11 4.19
CA ARG A 158 -15.29 -8.12 4.46
C ARG A 158 -16.56 -7.90 3.63
N GLY A 159 -17.01 -6.67 3.47
CA GLY A 159 -18.17 -6.35 2.62
C GLY A 159 -17.96 -6.79 1.18
N TRP A 160 -16.77 -6.55 0.65
CA TRP A 160 -16.38 -6.96 -0.69
C TRP A 160 -16.34 -8.49 -0.83
N ALA A 161 -15.68 -9.20 0.10
CA ALA A 161 -15.66 -10.66 0.15
C ALA A 161 -17.08 -11.25 0.21
N GLN A 162 -17.98 -10.67 1.03
CA GLN A 162 -19.35 -11.15 1.14
C GLN A 162 -20.15 -10.96 -0.17
N SER A 163 -19.91 -9.88 -0.93
CA SER A 163 -20.55 -9.69 -2.23
C SER A 163 -20.18 -10.78 -3.24
N ILE A 164 -18.96 -11.32 -3.13
CA ILE A 164 -18.48 -12.46 -3.94
C ILE A 164 -19.11 -13.75 -3.43
N LEU A 165 -18.97 -14.04 -2.13
CA LEU A 165 -19.36 -15.32 -1.54
C LEU A 165 -20.87 -15.57 -1.62
N HIS A 166 -21.70 -14.54 -1.47
CA HIS A 166 -23.16 -14.65 -1.49
C HIS A 166 -23.79 -14.47 -2.87
N SER A 167 -22.99 -14.21 -3.91
CA SER A 167 -23.47 -14.24 -5.30
C SER A 167 -23.06 -15.55 -5.96
N PRO A 168 -23.96 -16.53 -6.17
CA PRO A 168 -23.58 -17.85 -6.69
C PRO A 168 -22.82 -17.78 -8.01
N HIS A 169 -23.20 -16.86 -8.90
CA HIS A 169 -22.52 -16.67 -10.18
C HIS A 169 -21.11 -16.11 -10.00
N VAL A 170 -20.94 -15.05 -9.23
CA VAL A 170 -19.63 -14.42 -9.00
C VAL A 170 -18.70 -15.37 -8.23
N ASN A 171 -19.23 -16.08 -7.24
CA ASN A 171 -18.48 -17.11 -6.53
C ASN A 171 -17.94 -18.19 -7.48
N ALA A 172 -18.78 -18.66 -8.40
CA ALA A 172 -18.36 -19.64 -9.41
C ALA A 172 -17.27 -19.09 -10.35
N GLU A 173 -17.35 -17.81 -10.76
CA GLU A 173 -16.33 -17.14 -11.58
C GLU A 173 -14.97 -17.08 -10.85
N PHE A 174 -14.97 -16.67 -9.57
CA PHE A 174 -13.75 -16.63 -8.76
C PHE A 174 -13.18 -18.04 -8.52
N ALA A 175 -14.03 -19.01 -8.16
CA ALA A 175 -13.59 -20.38 -7.96
C ALA A 175 -12.96 -20.96 -9.23
N ALA A 176 -13.58 -20.75 -10.38
CA ALA A 176 -13.03 -21.18 -11.67
C ALA A 176 -11.72 -20.47 -11.99
N PHE A 177 -11.60 -19.17 -11.69
CA PHE A 177 -10.38 -18.41 -11.91
C PHE A 177 -9.21 -18.98 -11.08
N PHE A 178 -9.42 -19.21 -9.78
CA PHE A 178 -8.36 -19.72 -8.89
C PHE A 178 -7.97 -21.18 -9.14
N GLN A 179 -8.80 -21.95 -9.82
CA GLN A 179 -8.47 -23.34 -10.19
C GLN A 179 -7.62 -23.46 -11.46
N ARG A 180 -7.45 -22.39 -12.21
CA ARG A 180 -6.66 -22.41 -13.45
C ARG A 180 -5.16 -22.33 -13.14
N GLU A 181 -4.36 -23.22 -13.74
CA GLU A 181 -2.91 -23.33 -13.49
C GLU A 181 -2.08 -22.09 -13.93
N LYS A 182 -2.54 -21.37 -14.95
CA LYS A 182 -1.78 -20.26 -15.57
C LYS A 182 -2.41 -18.91 -15.28
N THR A 183 -2.88 -18.72 -14.08
CA THR A 183 -3.42 -17.45 -13.60
C THR A 183 -2.70 -17.01 -12.33
N PHE A 184 -2.76 -15.70 -12.06
CA PHE A 184 -2.26 -15.15 -10.81
C PHE A 184 -3.28 -14.16 -10.23
N ALA A 185 -3.21 -13.95 -8.92
CA ALA A 185 -3.97 -12.92 -8.23
C ALA A 185 -3.03 -12.06 -7.39
N LEU A 186 -3.30 -10.77 -7.33
CA LEU A 186 -2.62 -9.80 -6.49
C LEU A 186 -3.65 -9.03 -5.68
N GLY A 187 -3.57 -9.13 -4.36
CA GLY A 187 -4.33 -8.29 -3.44
C GLY A 187 -3.44 -7.25 -2.80
N VAL A 188 -3.84 -5.98 -2.83
CA VAL A 188 -3.12 -4.88 -2.19
C VAL A 188 -3.99 -4.27 -1.12
N CYS A 189 -3.50 -4.18 0.14
CA CYS A 189 -4.20 -3.58 1.27
C CYS A 189 -5.63 -4.16 1.42
N ASN A 190 -6.67 -3.36 1.16
CA ASN A 190 -8.07 -3.81 1.22
C ASN A 190 -8.37 -4.97 0.25
N GLY A 191 -7.72 -5.01 -0.92
CA GLY A 191 -7.80 -6.15 -1.82
C GLY A 191 -7.21 -7.45 -1.23
N CYS A 192 -6.11 -7.34 -0.48
CA CYS A 192 -5.54 -8.47 0.26
C CYS A 192 -6.48 -8.94 1.40
N GLN A 193 -7.14 -8.00 2.07
CA GLN A 193 -8.11 -8.32 3.13
C GLN A 193 -9.40 -8.96 2.58
N MET A 194 -9.72 -8.70 1.31
CA MET A 194 -10.86 -9.29 0.62
C MET A 194 -10.60 -10.75 0.23
N PHE A 195 -9.39 -11.09 -0.26
CA PHE A 195 -8.98 -12.46 -0.57
C PHE A 195 -8.85 -13.33 0.69
#